data_50ffc2f6a699fb084ad42c281c5dece7
#
_entry.id   50ffc2f6a699fb084ad42c281c5dece7
#
_cell.length_a   1.000
_cell.length_b   1.000
_cell.length_c   1.000
_cell.angle_alpha   90.00
_cell.angle_beta   90.00
_cell.angle_gamma   90.00
#
_symmetry.space_group_name_H-M   'P 1'
#
loop_
_entity.id
_entity.type
_entity.pdbx_description
1 polymer ?
#
loop_
_entity_poly.entity_id
_entity_poly.type
_entity_poly.pdbx_seq_one_letter_code
_entity_poly.pdbx_strand_id
1 'polypeptide(L)'
;MLEVKFYDTVDDSLLKFAVIISQSNGKWVICKHKERDTYEAPGGHREVGEDILETAKRELQEETGAIVCETDGKIVASCVCVIIPNLTRNVRPYAFVENVVIHGKYRKNGYATDCLNFAKKIAEENHCYKMMLLTGSKEESTLNFYQNAGYNSSDKTAFIQWIDM
;
A
#
# COMPACT_ATOMS: atom_id res chain seq x y z
N MET A 1 -7.68 -38.73 0.47
CA MET A 1 -8.05 -37.74 1.49
C MET A 1 -6.91 -36.70 1.52
N LEU A 2 -7.20 -35.40 1.44
CA LEU A 2 -6.17 -34.36 1.52
C LEU A 2 -5.70 -34.28 2.97
N GLU A 3 -4.39 -34.45 3.21
CA GLU A 3 -3.80 -34.31 4.54
C GLU A 3 -3.15 -32.93 4.62
N VAL A 4 -3.52 -32.15 5.64
CA VAL A 4 -2.93 -30.84 5.91
C VAL A 4 -1.91 -31.00 7.04
N LYS A 5 -0.67 -30.55 6.80
CA LYS A 5 0.42 -30.59 7.78
C LYS A 5 0.92 -29.18 8.03
N PHE A 6 1.26 -28.90 9.29
CA PHE A 6 1.83 -27.62 9.71
C PHE A 6 3.30 -27.82 10.09
N TYR A 7 4.14 -26.90 9.66
CA TYR A 7 5.58 -26.91 9.91
C TYR A 7 6.01 -25.51 10.38
N ASP A 8 6.84 -25.45 11.40
CA ASP A 8 7.42 -24.20 11.89
C ASP A 8 8.52 -23.68 10.95
N THR A 9 9.18 -24.60 10.27
CA THR A 9 10.23 -24.28 9.29
C THR A 9 10.21 -25.31 8.16
N VAL A 10 10.41 -24.85 6.93
CA VAL A 10 10.57 -25.68 5.73
C VAL A 10 11.68 -25.12 4.86
N ASP A 11 12.23 -25.95 3.98
CA ASP A 11 13.18 -25.51 2.96
C ASP A 11 12.54 -24.43 2.06
N ASP A 12 13.25 -23.33 1.82
CA ASP A 12 12.76 -22.22 1.04
C ASP A 12 12.30 -22.61 -0.37
N SER A 13 12.94 -23.61 -0.97
CA SER A 13 12.60 -24.14 -2.29
C SER A 13 11.20 -24.78 -2.37
N LEU A 14 10.63 -25.17 -1.23
CA LEU A 14 9.28 -25.75 -1.12
C LEU A 14 8.20 -24.67 -0.95
N LEU A 15 8.57 -23.45 -0.59
CA LEU A 15 7.66 -22.33 -0.42
C LEU A 15 7.26 -21.77 -1.79
N LYS A 16 6.08 -22.12 -2.28
CA LYS A 16 5.56 -21.78 -3.62
C LYS A 16 4.47 -20.72 -3.61
N PHE A 17 3.87 -20.47 -2.45
CA PHE A 17 2.75 -19.56 -2.27
C PHE A 17 2.84 -18.85 -0.93
N ALA A 18 2.58 -17.56 -0.90
CA ALA A 18 2.49 -16.77 0.32
C ALA A 18 1.03 -16.37 0.60
N VAL A 19 0.59 -16.49 1.85
CA VAL A 19 -0.68 -15.94 2.33
C VAL A 19 -0.36 -14.97 3.48
N ILE A 20 -0.87 -13.76 3.38
CA ILE A 20 -0.60 -12.70 4.34
C ILE A 20 -1.81 -12.52 5.27
N ILE A 21 -1.62 -12.80 6.54
CA ILE A 21 -2.61 -12.53 7.58
C ILE A 21 -2.28 -11.19 8.21
N SER A 22 -3.05 -10.17 7.89
CA SER A 22 -2.82 -8.81 8.35
C SER A 22 -4.02 -8.23 9.09
N GLN A 23 -3.75 -7.29 9.98
CA GLN A 23 -4.76 -6.56 10.75
C GLN A 23 -4.56 -5.05 10.63
N SER A 24 -5.65 -4.32 10.53
CA SER A 24 -5.68 -2.87 10.65
C SER A 24 -6.73 -2.45 11.67
N ASN A 25 -6.34 -1.67 12.68
CA ASN A 25 -7.23 -1.23 13.76
C ASN A 25 -8.00 -2.38 14.43
N GLY A 26 -7.35 -3.53 14.65
CA GLY A 26 -7.94 -4.72 15.26
C GLY A 26 -8.90 -5.51 14.36
N LYS A 27 -9.02 -5.14 13.08
CA LYS A 27 -9.82 -5.84 12.08
C LYS A 27 -8.92 -6.57 11.10
N TRP A 28 -9.34 -7.75 10.67
CA TRP A 28 -8.64 -8.51 9.65
C TRP A 28 -8.74 -7.80 8.28
N VAL A 29 -7.62 -7.76 7.57
CA VAL A 29 -7.59 -7.32 6.16
C VAL A 29 -7.87 -8.52 5.29
N ILE A 30 -8.93 -8.43 4.50
CA ILE A 30 -9.33 -9.43 3.52
C ILE A 30 -9.66 -8.75 2.20
N CYS A 31 -9.34 -9.41 1.09
CA CYS A 31 -9.62 -8.93 -0.26
C CYS A 31 -10.83 -9.66 -0.82
N LYS A 32 -11.71 -8.94 -1.53
CA LYS A 32 -12.76 -9.57 -2.28
C LYS A 32 -12.23 -10.03 -3.64
N HIS A 33 -12.39 -11.31 -3.94
CA HIS A 33 -12.00 -11.83 -5.24
C HIS A 33 -12.82 -11.16 -6.37
N LYS A 34 -12.16 -10.81 -7.47
CA LYS A 34 -12.80 -10.04 -8.56
C LYS A 34 -13.90 -10.84 -9.30
N GLU A 35 -13.69 -12.14 -9.46
CA GLU A 35 -14.55 -13.03 -10.25
C GLU A 35 -15.39 -13.97 -9.41
N ARG A 36 -15.09 -14.12 -8.12
CA ARG A 36 -15.80 -14.99 -7.18
C ARG A 36 -16.48 -14.18 -6.09
N ASP A 37 -17.54 -14.69 -5.50
CA ASP A 37 -18.20 -14.06 -4.35
C ASP A 37 -17.58 -14.54 -3.02
N THR A 38 -16.23 -14.53 -2.96
CA THR A 38 -15.45 -14.93 -1.80
C THR A 38 -14.54 -13.79 -1.33
N TYR A 39 -14.23 -13.83 -0.05
CA TYR A 39 -13.23 -12.98 0.58
C TYR A 39 -12.05 -13.87 0.96
N GLU A 40 -10.85 -13.39 0.68
CA GLU A 40 -9.60 -14.13 0.84
C GLU A 40 -8.57 -13.26 1.55
N ALA A 41 -7.64 -13.88 2.29
CA ALA A 41 -6.46 -13.17 2.76
C ALA A 41 -5.57 -12.85 1.54
N PRO A 42 -4.89 -11.68 1.51
CA PRO A 42 -3.94 -11.37 0.45
C PRO A 42 -2.92 -12.49 0.28
N GLY A 43 -2.61 -12.86 -0.96
CA GLY A 43 -1.64 -13.91 -1.21
C GLY A 43 -1.57 -14.35 -2.66
N GLY A 44 -0.41 -14.87 -3.05
CA GLY A 44 -0.17 -15.33 -4.39
C GLY A 44 1.05 -16.22 -4.55
N HIS A 45 1.29 -16.61 -5.79
CA HIS A 45 2.39 -17.49 -6.16
C HIS A 45 3.73 -16.77 -6.17
N ARG A 46 4.75 -17.49 -5.71
CA ARG A 46 6.14 -17.05 -5.78
C ARG A 46 6.59 -16.94 -7.23
N GLU A 47 7.14 -15.80 -7.60
CA GLU A 47 7.75 -15.59 -8.90
C GLU A 47 9.20 -16.08 -8.95
N VAL A 48 9.71 -16.24 -10.18
CA VAL A 48 11.09 -16.70 -10.39
C VAL A 48 12.07 -15.64 -9.90
N GLY A 49 12.92 -16.03 -8.96
CA GLY A 49 13.95 -15.15 -8.39
C GLY A 49 13.53 -14.41 -7.12
N GLU A 50 12.27 -14.49 -6.72
CA GLU A 50 11.82 -13.95 -5.43
C GLU A 50 12.16 -14.89 -4.26
N ASP A 51 12.42 -14.35 -3.08
CA ASP A 51 12.24 -15.08 -1.83
C ASP A 51 10.76 -15.01 -1.39
N ILE A 52 10.36 -15.86 -0.45
CA ILE A 52 8.94 -15.94 -0.06
C ILE A 52 8.45 -14.69 0.68
N LEU A 53 9.32 -13.94 1.34
CA LEU A 53 8.98 -12.68 1.99
C LEU A 53 8.76 -11.55 0.96
N GLU A 54 9.56 -11.55 -0.11
CA GLU A 54 9.36 -10.63 -1.24
C GLU A 54 8.03 -10.92 -1.94
N THR A 55 7.70 -12.20 -2.19
CA THR A 55 6.37 -12.61 -2.68
C THR A 55 5.26 -12.07 -1.79
N ALA A 56 5.35 -12.26 -0.48
CA ALA A 56 4.34 -11.79 0.47
C ALA A 56 4.18 -10.25 0.43
N LYS A 57 5.27 -9.51 0.35
CA LYS A 57 5.25 -8.04 0.25
C LYS A 57 4.62 -7.57 -1.06
N ARG A 58 4.98 -8.20 -2.18
CA ARG A 58 4.43 -7.87 -3.50
C ARG A 58 2.93 -8.12 -3.55
N GLU A 59 2.48 -9.31 -3.15
CA GLU A 59 1.06 -9.68 -3.16
C GLU A 59 0.21 -8.77 -2.26
N LEU A 60 0.70 -8.46 -1.05
CA LEU A 60 0.02 -7.51 -0.17
C LEU A 60 -0.12 -6.14 -0.84
N GLN A 61 0.91 -5.65 -1.47
CA GLN A 61 0.90 -4.35 -2.15
C GLN A 61 0.00 -4.36 -3.39
N GLU A 62 0.07 -5.41 -4.23
CA GLU A 62 -0.72 -5.52 -5.46
C GLU A 62 -2.22 -5.65 -5.18
N GLU A 63 -2.60 -6.42 -4.16
CA GLU A 63 -4.00 -6.66 -3.83
C GLU A 63 -4.63 -5.57 -2.97
N THR A 64 -3.85 -4.87 -2.16
CA THR A 64 -4.36 -3.86 -1.22
C THR A 64 -3.88 -2.44 -1.51
N GLY A 65 -2.83 -2.29 -2.32
CA GLY A 65 -2.10 -1.02 -2.49
C GLY A 65 -1.31 -0.61 -1.24
N ALA A 66 -1.21 -1.48 -0.22
CA ALA A 66 -0.56 -1.14 1.04
C ALA A 66 0.97 -1.05 0.90
N ILE A 67 1.51 0.04 1.43
CA ILE A 67 2.94 0.29 1.57
C ILE A 67 3.22 0.41 3.06
N VAL A 68 4.20 -0.32 3.55
CA VAL A 68 4.59 -0.28 4.97
C VAL A 68 6.08 0.03 5.11
N CYS A 69 6.42 0.74 6.19
CA CYS A 69 7.78 0.93 6.63
C CYS A 69 7.96 0.16 7.94
N GLU A 70 8.92 -0.76 7.94
CA GLU A 70 9.26 -1.60 9.07
C GLU A 70 10.63 -1.23 9.63
N THR A 71 10.77 -1.28 10.94
CA THR A 71 12.05 -1.22 11.64
C THR A 71 12.00 -2.11 12.87
N ASP A 72 13.05 -2.91 13.11
CA ASP A 72 13.16 -3.86 14.23
C ASP A 72 11.93 -4.79 14.36
N GLY A 73 11.42 -5.32 13.24
CA GLY A 73 10.25 -6.21 13.21
C GLY A 73 8.92 -5.52 13.53
N LYS A 74 8.84 -4.18 13.46
CA LYS A 74 7.64 -3.40 13.75
C LYS A 74 7.28 -2.48 12.59
N ILE A 75 6.03 -2.51 12.19
CA ILE A 75 5.48 -1.54 11.22
C ILE A 75 5.36 -0.20 11.93
N VAL A 76 6.06 0.81 11.44
CA VAL A 76 6.14 2.14 12.05
C VAL A 76 5.47 3.23 11.22
N ALA A 77 5.32 3.01 9.92
CA ALA A 77 4.56 3.89 9.02
C ALA A 77 3.90 3.07 7.92
N SER A 78 2.85 3.61 7.32
CA SER A 78 2.17 3.03 6.18
C SER A 78 1.48 4.09 5.33
N CYS A 79 1.21 3.76 4.08
CA CYS A 79 0.22 4.42 3.23
C CYS A 79 -0.39 3.40 2.27
N VAL A 80 -1.42 3.83 1.55
CA VAL A 80 -2.01 3.05 0.45
C VAL A 80 -1.74 3.82 -0.84
N CYS A 81 -1.30 3.13 -1.88
CA CYS A 81 -1.12 3.70 -3.22
C CYS A 81 -1.98 2.95 -4.22
N VAL A 82 -2.96 3.64 -4.80
CA VAL A 82 -3.88 3.07 -5.79
C VAL A 82 -3.55 3.64 -7.17
N ILE A 83 -3.41 2.75 -8.15
CA ILE A 83 -3.24 3.15 -9.55
C ILE A 83 -4.61 3.22 -10.21
N ILE A 84 -4.99 4.42 -10.63
CA ILE A 84 -6.32 4.69 -11.21
C ILE A 84 -6.18 4.85 -12.72
N PRO A 85 -6.86 3.98 -13.51
CA PRO A 85 -6.91 4.12 -14.97
C PRO A 85 -7.50 5.49 -15.37
N ASN A 86 -7.00 6.05 -16.47
CA ASN A 86 -7.44 7.34 -16.96
C ASN A 86 -7.52 7.36 -18.49
N LEU A 87 -8.59 7.91 -19.04
CA LEU A 87 -8.83 7.97 -20.48
C LEU A 87 -8.18 9.17 -21.17
N THR A 88 -7.69 10.14 -20.41
CA THR A 88 -6.99 11.32 -20.93
C THR A 88 -5.49 11.17 -20.78
N ARG A 89 -4.69 12.18 -21.21
CA ARG A 89 -3.24 12.18 -21.07
C ARG A 89 -2.55 10.98 -21.75
N ASN A 90 -2.99 10.61 -22.97
CA ASN A 90 -2.52 9.43 -23.70
C ASN A 90 -2.78 8.11 -22.95
N VAL A 91 -3.94 8.00 -22.32
CA VAL A 91 -4.38 6.83 -21.52
C VAL A 91 -3.45 6.53 -20.33
N ARG A 92 -2.62 7.49 -19.93
CA ARG A 92 -1.73 7.31 -18.78
C ARG A 92 -2.53 7.33 -17.47
N PRO A 93 -2.35 6.35 -16.59
CA PRO A 93 -2.99 6.33 -15.27
C PRO A 93 -2.46 7.43 -14.35
N TYR A 94 -3.07 7.56 -13.18
CA TYR A 94 -2.53 8.37 -12.10
C TYR A 94 -2.56 7.60 -10.78
N ALA A 95 -1.65 7.94 -9.87
CA ALA A 95 -1.61 7.35 -8.55
C ALA A 95 -2.37 8.22 -7.55
N PHE A 96 -3.10 7.57 -6.63
CA PHE A 96 -3.78 8.21 -5.52
C PHE A 96 -3.29 7.60 -4.21
N VAL A 97 -2.77 8.45 -3.31
CA VAL A 97 -2.23 8.02 -2.03
C VAL A 97 -3.23 8.34 -0.93
N GLU A 98 -3.52 7.34 -0.11
CA GLU A 98 -4.45 7.40 1.01
C GLU A 98 -3.80 6.88 2.29
N ASN A 99 -4.43 7.18 3.43
CA ASN A 99 -4.11 6.57 4.72
C ASN A 99 -2.62 6.66 5.10
N VAL A 100 -2.01 7.83 4.90
CA VAL A 100 -0.63 8.08 5.35
C VAL A 100 -0.60 8.14 6.87
N VAL A 101 -0.08 7.11 7.50
CA VAL A 101 -0.07 6.93 8.96
C VAL A 101 1.35 6.72 9.44
N ILE A 102 1.67 7.27 10.59
CA ILE A 102 2.93 7.02 11.30
C ILE A 102 2.67 6.82 12.79
N HIS A 103 3.27 5.78 13.34
CA HIS A 103 3.21 5.52 14.77
C HIS A 103 3.86 6.66 15.57
N GLY A 104 3.15 7.18 16.59
CA GLY A 104 3.51 8.41 17.30
C GLY A 104 4.95 8.49 17.81
N LYS A 105 5.50 7.37 18.30
CA LYS A 105 6.88 7.28 18.82
C LYS A 105 7.96 7.35 17.74
N TYR A 106 7.58 7.16 16.46
CA TYR A 106 8.51 7.10 15.33
C TYR A 106 8.40 8.32 14.39
N ARG A 107 7.65 9.35 14.82
CA ARG A 107 7.55 10.61 14.08
C ARG A 107 8.90 11.31 13.97
N LYS A 108 9.05 12.13 12.93
CA LYS A 108 10.25 12.94 12.63
C LYS A 108 11.52 12.13 12.30
N ASN A 109 11.39 10.83 11.98
CA ASN A 109 12.49 9.96 11.54
C ASN A 109 12.49 9.67 10.02
N GLY A 110 11.64 10.31 9.23
CA GLY A 110 11.62 10.14 7.78
C GLY A 110 10.70 9.03 7.27
N TYR A 111 10.25 8.09 8.08
CA TYR A 111 9.51 6.89 7.65
C TYR A 111 8.25 7.16 6.81
N ALA A 112 7.49 8.22 7.11
CA ALA A 112 6.34 8.59 6.27
C ALA A 112 6.80 9.12 4.90
N THR A 113 7.93 9.82 4.84
CA THR A 113 8.56 10.25 3.59
C THR A 113 9.03 9.05 2.77
N ASP A 114 9.58 8.02 3.42
CA ASP A 114 10.01 6.80 2.75
C ASP A 114 8.82 6.06 2.13
N CYS A 115 7.68 5.96 2.83
CA CYS A 115 6.45 5.43 2.27
C CYS A 115 5.99 6.22 1.02
N LEU A 116 6.01 7.56 1.08
CA LEU A 116 5.63 8.42 -0.05
C LEU A 116 6.61 8.30 -1.23
N ASN A 117 7.91 8.17 -0.96
CA ASN A 117 8.93 7.95 -1.99
C ASN A 117 8.74 6.58 -2.66
N PHE A 118 8.39 5.55 -1.90
CA PHE A 118 8.08 4.24 -2.46
C PHE A 118 6.79 4.26 -3.30
N ALA A 119 5.74 4.95 -2.83
CA ALA A 119 4.53 5.20 -3.62
C ALA A 119 4.85 5.92 -4.94
N LYS A 120 5.76 6.90 -4.91
CA LYS A 120 6.22 7.60 -6.10
C LYS A 120 6.92 6.65 -7.08
N LYS A 121 7.78 5.74 -6.60
CA LYS A 121 8.44 4.73 -7.42
C LYS A 121 7.41 3.83 -8.11
N ILE A 122 6.40 3.32 -7.38
CA ILE A 122 5.30 2.54 -7.94
C ILE A 122 4.56 3.34 -9.03
N ALA A 123 4.28 4.61 -8.79
CA ALA A 123 3.61 5.48 -9.77
C ALA A 123 4.45 5.67 -11.04
N GLU A 124 5.77 5.82 -10.92
CA GLU A 124 6.70 5.93 -12.03
C GLU A 124 6.77 4.62 -12.85
N GLU A 125 6.87 3.47 -12.19
CA GLU A 125 6.88 2.13 -12.81
C GLU A 125 5.57 1.84 -13.56
N ASN A 126 4.45 2.35 -13.06
CA ASN A 126 3.14 2.27 -13.74
C ASN A 126 2.90 3.41 -14.75
N HIS A 127 3.92 4.19 -15.09
CA HIS A 127 3.82 5.29 -16.06
C HIS A 127 2.75 6.33 -15.72
N CYS A 128 2.44 6.54 -14.44
CA CYS A 128 1.49 7.55 -14.01
C CYS A 128 1.93 8.95 -14.43
N TYR A 129 0.97 9.79 -14.86
CA TYR A 129 1.28 11.18 -15.22
C TYR A 129 1.27 12.13 -14.04
N LYS A 130 0.68 11.71 -12.92
CA LYS A 130 0.69 12.42 -11.63
C LYS A 130 0.48 11.44 -10.48
N MET A 131 0.86 11.88 -9.29
CA MET A 131 0.45 11.30 -8.02
C MET A 131 -0.24 12.36 -7.17
N MET A 132 -1.32 12.01 -6.49
CA MET A 132 -2.08 12.96 -5.67
C MET A 132 -2.53 12.32 -4.37
N LEU A 133 -2.83 13.14 -3.38
CA LEU A 133 -3.44 12.77 -2.11
C LEU A 133 -4.42 13.85 -1.66
N LEU A 134 -5.28 13.52 -0.73
CA LEU A 134 -6.11 14.46 -0.01
C LEU A 134 -5.78 14.41 1.49
N THR A 135 -5.91 15.54 2.18
CA THR A 135 -5.80 15.58 3.63
C THR A 135 -6.88 16.47 4.22
N GLY A 136 -7.54 16.00 5.27
CA GLY A 136 -8.47 16.80 6.07
C GLY A 136 -7.76 17.72 7.06
N SER A 137 -6.46 17.49 7.31
CA SER A 137 -5.69 18.32 8.23
C SER A 137 -5.48 19.73 7.69
N LYS A 138 -5.68 20.71 8.56
CA LYS A 138 -5.37 22.13 8.33
C LYS A 138 -4.12 22.58 9.09
N GLU A 139 -3.50 21.66 9.82
CA GLU A 139 -2.28 21.92 10.58
C GLU A 139 -1.12 22.27 9.64
N GLU A 140 -0.47 23.41 9.89
CA GLU A 140 0.64 23.88 9.06
C GLU A 140 1.77 22.87 8.97
N SER A 141 2.06 22.17 10.05
CA SER A 141 3.07 21.10 10.08
C SER A 141 2.77 19.97 9.14
N THR A 142 1.50 19.59 8.98
CA THR A 142 1.06 18.54 8.04
C THR A 142 1.13 19.05 6.60
N LEU A 143 0.69 20.27 6.35
CA LEU A 143 0.74 20.85 5.00
C LEU A 143 2.20 21.01 4.54
N ASN A 144 3.08 21.53 5.39
CA ASN A 144 4.51 21.65 5.13
C ASN A 144 5.17 20.28 4.88
N PHE A 145 4.76 19.22 5.61
CA PHE A 145 5.26 17.87 5.38
C PHE A 145 4.97 17.40 3.95
N TYR A 146 3.74 17.56 3.46
CA TYR A 146 3.40 17.15 2.09
C TYR A 146 4.07 18.05 1.03
N GLN A 147 4.19 19.34 1.27
CA GLN A 147 4.91 20.25 0.37
C GLN A 147 6.40 19.87 0.27
N ASN A 148 7.04 19.55 1.40
CA ASN A 148 8.44 19.08 1.43
C ASN A 148 8.60 17.70 0.76
N ALA A 149 7.55 16.87 0.75
CA ALA A 149 7.51 15.62 -0.02
C ALA A 149 7.21 15.83 -1.52
N GLY A 150 7.15 17.11 -1.99
CA GLY A 150 7.00 17.47 -3.40
C GLY A 150 5.56 17.60 -3.90
N TYR A 151 4.57 17.58 -3.01
CA TYR A 151 3.17 17.81 -3.40
C TYR A 151 2.85 19.29 -3.50
N ASN A 152 2.03 19.64 -4.47
CA ASN A 152 1.56 21.01 -4.72
C ASN A 152 0.06 21.08 -4.36
N SER A 153 -0.29 22.00 -3.48
CA SER A 153 -1.67 22.22 -3.00
C SER A 153 -2.42 23.32 -3.76
N SER A 154 -1.80 23.96 -4.74
CA SER A 154 -2.38 25.11 -5.47
C SER A 154 -2.85 24.78 -6.90
N ASP A 155 -2.42 23.65 -7.49
CA ASP A 155 -2.74 23.30 -8.88
C ASP A 155 -4.20 22.92 -9.11
N LYS A 156 -4.84 22.31 -8.10
CA LYS A 156 -6.18 21.76 -8.19
C LYS A 156 -7.00 22.04 -6.93
N THR A 157 -8.28 22.24 -7.12
CA THR A 157 -9.26 22.28 -6.03
C THR A 157 -9.98 20.92 -5.98
N ALA A 158 -10.07 20.34 -4.79
CA ALA A 158 -10.83 19.13 -4.55
C ALA A 158 -12.25 19.47 -4.08
N PHE A 159 -13.23 18.72 -4.60
CA PHE A 159 -14.63 18.74 -4.16
C PHE A 159 -14.95 17.35 -3.60
N ILE A 160 -15.50 17.29 -2.39
CA ILE A 160 -15.85 16.05 -1.71
C ILE A 160 -17.35 16.05 -1.43
N GLN A 161 -18.01 14.98 -1.82
CA GLN A 161 -19.40 14.71 -1.46
C GLN A 161 -19.41 13.42 -0.62
N TRP A 162 -19.89 13.56 0.61
CA TRP A 162 -20.07 12.41 1.51
C TRP A 162 -21.35 11.66 1.10
N ILE A 163 -21.28 10.34 0.98
CA ILE A 163 -22.42 9.50 0.60
C ILE A 163 -23.15 8.98 1.84
N ASP A 164 -22.39 8.57 2.86
CA ASP A 164 -22.92 8.09 4.13
C ASP A 164 -22.26 8.88 5.28
N MET A 165 -23.08 9.35 6.21
CA MET A 165 -22.65 9.93 7.48
C MET A 165 -23.43 9.29 8.62
#